data_4498dacda8a5284176a56dec9f038f80
#
_entry.id   4498dacda8a5284176a56dec9f038f80
#
_cell.length_a   1.000
_cell.length_b   1.000
_cell.length_c   1.000
_cell.angle_alpha   90.00
_cell.angle_beta   90.00
_cell.angle_gamma   90.00
#
_symmetry.space_group_name_H-M   'P 1'
#
loop_
_entity.id
_entity.type
_entity.pdbx_description
1 polymer ?
#
loop_
_entity_poly.entity_id
_entity_poly.type
_entity_poly.pdbx_seq_one_letter_code
_entity_poly.pdbx_strand_id
1 'polypeptide(L)'
;FLPATGTLHVYGLPACVTFERGETRVDSGVRQGDAISPFYDSMVAKLIVHGDTREQALARLDAALEQVRIVGLATNVQFLRLVARSHSFAQAELDTALIQREQAVLFHQEKVGLPLAAAAAVARALLDERARVGRSPFSQRDGWRSHGVVTRRFAVEFHGEPHAVLLRYLHDGALQLQVGDTTGVLQFSEVAGGIDLQFAGQRQMVQVWRQGETDHVFCALG
;
A
#
# COMPACT_ATOMS: atom_id res chain seq x y z
N PHE A 1 12.76 18.68 -1.32
CA PHE A 1 12.92 17.32 -0.82
C PHE A 1 14.12 17.27 0.12
N LEU A 2 13.89 16.94 1.40
CA LEU A 2 14.97 16.69 2.34
C LEU A 2 15.40 15.22 2.26
N PRO A 3 16.68 14.89 2.45
CA PRO A 3 17.14 13.52 2.52
C PRO A 3 16.41 12.78 3.65
N ALA A 4 15.78 11.66 3.32
CA ALA A 4 15.17 10.79 4.33
C ALA A 4 16.22 9.83 4.88
N THR A 5 16.19 9.60 6.18
CA THR A 5 17.07 8.65 6.88
C THR A 5 16.23 7.61 7.61
N GLY A 6 16.73 6.41 7.74
CA GLY A 6 16.00 5.32 8.41
C GLY A 6 16.52 3.96 7.98
N THR A 7 15.89 2.92 8.50
CA THR A 7 16.18 1.53 8.10
C THR A 7 15.15 1.06 7.09
N LEU A 8 15.61 0.43 6.01
CA LEU A 8 14.75 -0.18 4.98
C LEU A 8 14.12 -1.47 5.52
N HIS A 9 13.02 -1.37 6.25
CA HIS A 9 12.33 -2.54 6.80
C HIS A 9 11.69 -3.40 5.72
N VAL A 10 11.17 -2.75 4.68
CA VAL A 10 10.68 -3.38 3.45
C VAL A 10 11.37 -2.70 2.27
N TYR A 11 11.85 -3.50 1.35
CA TYR A 11 12.42 -3.05 0.09
C TYR A 11 11.99 -3.99 -1.02
N GLY A 12 10.79 -3.78 -1.54
CA GLY A 12 10.19 -4.53 -2.63
C GLY A 12 10.30 -3.75 -3.94
N LEU A 13 10.81 -4.41 -4.97
CA LEU A 13 10.98 -3.85 -6.31
C LEU A 13 10.07 -4.60 -7.30
N PRO A 14 9.70 -3.99 -8.44
CA PRO A 14 9.05 -4.69 -9.53
C PRO A 14 9.96 -5.78 -10.10
N ALA A 15 9.40 -6.67 -10.91
CA ALA A 15 10.21 -7.60 -11.70
C ALA A 15 11.14 -6.80 -12.62
N CYS A 16 12.45 -6.95 -12.44
CA CYS A 16 13.46 -6.14 -13.12
C CYS A 16 14.78 -6.88 -13.28
N VAL A 17 15.60 -6.39 -14.19
CA VAL A 17 17.04 -6.74 -14.26
C VAL A 17 17.86 -5.70 -13.48
N THR A 18 19.07 -6.06 -13.09
CA THR A 18 19.97 -5.19 -12.34
C THR A 18 21.27 -5.00 -13.11
N PHE A 19 21.63 -3.75 -13.41
CA PHE A 19 22.83 -3.35 -14.18
C PHE A 19 22.93 -3.95 -15.59
N GLU A 20 21.85 -4.53 -16.11
CA GLU A 20 21.76 -5.12 -17.44
C GLU A 20 20.70 -4.45 -18.29
N ARG A 21 20.68 -4.71 -19.59
CA ARG A 21 19.62 -4.23 -20.48
C ARG A 21 18.34 -5.05 -20.27
N GLY A 22 17.22 -4.34 -20.13
CA GLY A 22 15.91 -4.97 -19.97
C GLY A 22 14.79 -3.93 -20.10
N GLU A 23 13.56 -4.41 -20.17
CA GLU A 23 12.37 -3.52 -20.25
C GLU A 23 12.20 -2.70 -18.97
N THR A 24 12.47 -3.30 -17.82
CA THR A 24 12.54 -2.64 -16.52
C THR A 24 13.86 -3.01 -15.88
N ARG A 25 14.62 -1.99 -15.48
CA ARG A 25 15.90 -2.12 -14.81
C ARG A 25 15.91 -1.30 -13.53
N VAL A 26 16.44 -1.87 -12.46
CA VAL A 26 16.65 -1.15 -11.21
C VAL A 26 18.10 -1.30 -10.78
N ASP A 27 18.81 -0.17 -10.72
CA ASP A 27 20.16 -0.11 -10.17
C ASP A 27 20.07 0.40 -8.74
N SER A 28 20.34 -0.47 -7.79
CA SER A 28 20.26 -0.18 -6.36
C SER A 28 21.58 -0.48 -5.66
N GLY A 29 21.98 0.40 -4.78
CA GLY A 29 23.15 0.23 -3.90
C GLY A 29 22.78 -0.29 -2.50
N VAL A 30 21.49 -0.57 -2.25
CA VAL A 30 20.97 -0.93 -0.93
C VAL A 30 20.14 -2.20 -0.98
N ARG A 31 19.93 -2.81 0.18
CA ARG A 31 19.12 -4.02 0.39
C ARG A 31 18.15 -3.81 1.55
N GLN A 32 17.16 -4.68 1.63
CA GLN A 32 16.31 -4.74 2.81
C GLN A 32 17.14 -4.97 4.08
N GLY A 33 16.89 -4.20 5.11
CA GLY A 33 17.63 -4.20 6.36
C GLY A 33 18.74 -3.14 6.44
N ASP A 34 19.14 -2.53 5.32
CA ASP A 34 20.18 -1.50 5.33
C ASP A 34 19.66 -0.20 5.95
N ALA A 35 20.56 0.53 6.60
CA ALA A 35 20.32 1.86 7.14
C ALA A 35 20.77 2.93 6.14
N ILE A 36 19.85 3.85 5.83
CA ILE A 36 20.13 5.03 5.01
C ILE A 36 20.57 6.16 5.94
N SER A 37 21.79 6.64 5.74
CA SER A 37 22.42 7.66 6.58
C SER A 37 22.42 9.02 5.89
N PRO A 38 22.44 10.13 6.63
CA PRO A 38 22.52 11.47 6.05
C PRO A 38 23.92 11.82 5.52
N PHE A 39 24.92 10.98 5.77
CA PHE A 39 26.32 11.21 5.43
C PHE A 39 26.70 10.73 4.03
N TYR A 40 25.77 10.07 3.33
CA TYR A 40 25.94 9.59 1.98
C TYR A 40 24.75 10.01 1.10
N ASP A 41 24.74 9.61 -0.17
CA ASP A 41 23.66 9.96 -1.09
C ASP A 41 22.31 9.38 -0.60
N SER A 42 21.27 10.20 -0.62
CA SER A 42 19.89 9.80 -0.30
C SER A 42 19.23 9.01 -1.42
N MET A 43 19.88 8.82 -2.57
CA MET A 43 19.37 8.05 -3.68
C MET A 43 19.45 6.54 -3.37
N VAL A 44 18.29 5.95 -3.09
CA VAL A 44 18.16 4.51 -2.75
C VAL A 44 18.33 3.64 -3.99
N ALA A 45 17.72 4.04 -5.10
CA ALA A 45 17.75 3.30 -6.35
C ALA A 45 17.46 4.20 -7.55
N LYS A 46 17.87 3.73 -8.74
CA LYS A 46 17.49 4.30 -10.03
C LYS A 46 16.63 3.28 -10.78
N LEU A 47 15.36 3.62 -11.00
CA LEU A 47 14.45 2.83 -11.83
C LEU A 47 14.51 3.36 -13.27
N ILE A 48 14.74 2.47 -14.22
CA ILE A 48 14.87 2.76 -15.64
C ILE A 48 13.92 1.82 -16.39
N VAL A 49 13.15 2.38 -17.30
CA VAL A 49 12.25 1.60 -18.16
C VAL A 49 12.56 1.91 -19.62
N HIS A 50 12.33 0.95 -20.50
CA HIS A 50 12.42 1.10 -21.93
C HIS A 50 11.04 0.94 -22.57
N GLY A 51 10.75 1.72 -23.59
CA GLY A 51 9.55 1.62 -24.43
C GLY A 51 9.88 2.08 -25.84
N ASP A 52 9.22 1.49 -26.83
CA ASP A 52 9.40 1.87 -28.26
C ASP A 52 8.86 3.28 -28.53
N THR A 53 7.91 3.72 -27.72
CA THR A 53 7.36 5.07 -27.73
C THR A 53 7.43 5.70 -26.34
N ARG A 54 7.34 7.04 -26.28
CA ARG A 54 7.29 7.76 -25.03
C ARG A 54 6.10 7.35 -24.18
N GLU A 55 4.93 7.19 -24.79
CA GLU A 55 3.72 6.76 -24.09
C GLU A 55 3.88 5.37 -23.44
N GLN A 56 4.45 4.42 -24.18
CA GLN A 56 4.73 3.08 -23.67
C GLN A 56 5.75 3.13 -22.51
N ALA A 57 6.80 3.95 -22.63
CA ALA A 57 7.78 4.11 -21.56
C ALA A 57 7.16 4.72 -20.30
N LEU A 58 6.30 5.74 -20.45
CA LEU A 58 5.62 6.36 -19.31
C LEU A 58 4.64 5.41 -18.62
N ALA A 59 3.86 4.64 -19.40
CA ALA A 59 2.96 3.62 -18.84
C ALA A 59 3.74 2.54 -18.08
N ARG A 60 4.87 2.07 -18.61
CA ARG A 60 5.76 1.13 -17.91
C ARG A 60 6.38 1.74 -16.66
N LEU A 61 6.78 3.02 -16.72
CA LEU A 61 7.35 3.70 -15.56
C LEU A 61 6.35 3.80 -14.41
N ASP A 62 5.13 4.22 -14.70
CA ASP A 62 4.07 4.30 -13.70
C ASP A 62 3.74 2.93 -13.10
N ALA A 63 3.55 1.90 -13.95
CA ALA A 63 3.28 0.53 -13.51
C ALA A 63 4.43 -0.07 -12.67
N ALA A 64 5.69 0.26 -13.01
CA ALA A 64 6.84 -0.18 -12.24
C ALA A 64 6.94 0.54 -10.89
N LEU A 65 6.73 1.86 -10.85
CA LEU A 65 6.69 2.65 -9.61
C LEU A 65 5.54 2.20 -8.70
N GLU A 66 4.38 1.83 -9.27
CA GLU A 66 3.25 1.29 -8.51
C GLU A 66 3.58 0.02 -7.75
N GLN A 67 4.54 -0.76 -8.21
CA GLN A 67 4.97 -2.00 -7.56
C GLN A 67 6.07 -1.80 -6.52
N VAL A 68 6.68 -0.62 -6.44
CA VAL A 68 7.70 -0.33 -5.42
C VAL A 68 7.08 -0.30 -4.03
N ARG A 69 7.68 -1.00 -3.09
CA ARG A 69 7.26 -1.07 -1.67
C ARG A 69 8.44 -0.76 -0.79
N ILE A 70 8.40 0.37 -0.13
CA ILE A 70 9.45 0.82 0.79
C ILE A 70 8.82 1.20 2.12
N VAL A 71 9.32 0.62 3.21
CA VAL A 71 8.92 0.92 4.58
C VAL A 71 10.17 1.24 5.39
N GLY A 72 10.07 2.25 6.25
CA GLY A 72 11.12 2.66 7.18
C GLY A 72 11.73 4.04 6.90
N LEU A 73 11.43 4.60 5.72
CA LEU A 73 11.80 5.98 5.38
C LEU A 73 10.78 6.60 4.42
N ALA A 74 10.71 7.91 4.42
CA ALA A 74 9.89 8.65 3.45
C ALA A 74 10.51 8.58 2.06
N THR A 75 9.69 8.32 1.04
CA THR A 75 10.11 8.20 -0.35
C THR A 75 9.41 9.22 -1.24
N ASN A 76 9.95 9.43 -2.42
CA ASN A 76 9.35 10.26 -3.46
C ASN A 76 8.61 9.44 -4.54
N VAL A 77 8.35 8.16 -4.30
CA VAL A 77 7.73 7.25 -5.29
C VAL A 77 6.41 7.80 -5.79
N GLN A 78 5.51 8.21 -4.88
CA GLN A 78 4.22 8.79 -5.26
C GLN A 78 4.37 10.07 -6.07
N PHE A 79 5.28 10.95 -5.68
CA PHE A 79 5.57 12.16 -6.45
C PHE A 79 6.07 11.83 -7.87
N LEU A 80 6.96 10.85 -8.01
CA LEU A 80 7.46 10.41 -9.32
C LEU A 80 6.34 9.83 -10.20
N ARG A 81 5.38 9.09 -9.62
CA ARG A 81 4.18 8.63 -10.34
C ARG A 81 3.34 9.80 -10.85
N LEU A 82 3.10 10.80 -10.01
CA LEU A 82 2.35 12.01 -10.41
C LEU A 82 3.08 12.78 -11.51
N VAL A 83 4.41 12.90 -11.43
CA VAL A 83 5.21 13.49 -12.51
C VAL A 83 5.06 12.71 -13.81
N ALA A 84 5.22 11.38 -13.78
CA ALA A 84 5.11 10.54 -14.98
C ALA A 84 3.73 10.64 -15.66
N ARG A 85 2.68 10.88 -14.87
CA ARG A 85 1.29 11.05 -15.34
C ARG A 85 0.93 12.48 -15.71
N SER A 86 1.75 13.48 -15.35
CA SER A 86 1.43 14.89 -15.61
C SER A 86 1.45 15.20 -17.11
N HIS A 87 0.59 16.13 -17.53
CA HIS A 87 0.47 16.51 -18.94
C HIS A 87 1.79 17.05 -19.50
N SER A 88 2.43 17.98 -18.81
CA SER A 88 3.69 18.56 -19.24
C SER A 88 4.79 17.53 -19.42
N PHE A 89 4.88 16.54 -18.51
CA PHE A 89 5.87 15.48 -18.64
C PHE A 89 5.54 14.54 -19.81
N ALA A 90 4.25 14.20 -20.02
CA ALA A 90 3.82 13.36 -21.12
C ALA A 90 4.10 13.99 -22.48
N GLN A 91 3.93 15.30 -22.63
CA GLN A 91 4.16 16.05 -23.86
C GLN A 91 5.62 16.47 -24.06
N ALA A 92 6.52 16.09 -23.14
CA ALA A 92 7.93 16.49 -23.16
C ALA A 92 8.16 18.01 -23.01
N GLU A 93 7.23 18.74 -22.41
CA GLU A 93 7.36 20.15 -22.04
C GLU A 93 8.21 20.28 -20.77
N LEU A 94 9.50 19.94 -20.91
CA LEU A 94 10.42 19.78 -19.80
C LEU A 94 11.26 21.05 -19.64
N ASP A 95 10.91 21.86 -18.64
CA ASP A 95 11.66 23.03 -18.23
C ASP A 95 11.79 23.10 -16.70
N THR A 96 12.55 24.05 -16.19
CA THR A 96 12.76 24.25 -14.75
C THR A 96 11.50 24.71 -14.02
N ALA A 97 10.47 25.19 -14.73
CA ALA A 97 9.20 25.66 -14.18
C ALA A 97 8.14 24.54 -14.11
N LEU A 98 8.42 23.31 -14.61
CA LEU A 98 7.46 22.20 -14.64
C LEU A 98 6.82 21.95 -13.26
N ILE A 99 7.64 21.85 -12.20
CA ILE A 99 7.14 21.57 -10.84
C ILE A 99 6.21 22.70 -10.36
N GLN A 100 6.56 23.96 -10.65
CA GLN A 100 5.74 25.09 -10.25
C GLN A 100 4.44 25.15 -11.05
N ARG A 101 4.49 24.89 -12.36
CA ARG A 101 3.32 24.87 -13.25
C ARG A 101 2.32 23.77 -12.88
N GLU A 102 2.82 22.59 -12.56
CA GLU A 102 2.01 21.40 -12.22
C GLU A 102 1.81 21.22 -10.70
N GLN A 103 2.11 22.23 -9.89
CA GLN A 103 2.14 22.13 -8.43
C GLN A 103 0.87 21.56 -7.84
N ALA A 104 -0.31 21.98 -8.31
CA ALA A 104 -1.60 21.52 -7.82
C ALA A 104 -1.81 20.01 -8.02
N VAL A 105 -1.25 19.43 -9.10
CA VAL A 105 -1.33 18.00 -9.40
C VAL A 105 -0.23 17.23 -8.67
N LEU A 106 1.01 17.70 -8.72
CA LEU A 106 2.17 16.98 -8.21
C LEU A 106 2.20 16.84 -6.68
N PHE A 107 1.56 17.75 -5.95
CA PHE A 107 1.50 17.72 -4.49
C PHE A 107 0.12 17.33 -3.96
N HIS A 108 -0.83 17.01 -4.85
CA HIS A 108 -2.11 16.41 -4.46
C HIS A 108 -1.96 14.90 -4.30
N GLN A 109 -1.51 14.47 -3.11
CA GLN A 109 -1.40 13.05 -2.79
C GLN A 109 -2.72 12.60 -2.15
N GLU A 110 -3.43 11.70 -2.82
CA GLU A 110 -4.53 10.97 -2.19
C GLU A 110 -3.93 10.06 -1.12
N LYS A 111 -4.30 10.33 0.12
CA LYS A 111 -3.87 9.49 1.25
C LYS A 111 -4.86 8.34 1.42
N VAL A 112 -4.34 7.18 1.77
CA VAL A 112 -5.19 6.08 2.22
C VAL A 112 -5.98 6.55 3.44
N GLY A 113 -7.29 6.58 3.33
CA GLY A 113 -8.16 7.00 4.43
C GLY A 113 -8.25 5.94 5.52
N LEU A 114 -8.56 6.38 6.75
CA LEU A 114 -8.79 5.49 7.88
C LEU A 114 -9.72 4.30 7.57
N PRO A 115 -10.87 4.47 6.87
CA PRO A 115 -11.76 3.34 6.60
C PRO A 115 -11.10 2.22 5.81
N LEU A 116 -10.34 2.55 4.75
CA LEU A 116 -9.66 1.55 3.92
C LEU A 116 -8.49 0.91 4.67
N ALA A 117 -7.68 1.70 5.37
CA ALA A 117 -6.55 1.21 6.16
C ALA A 117 -7.01 0.25 7.26
N ALA A 118 -8.04 0.62 8.02
CA ALA A 118 -8.60 -0.23 9.07
C ALA A 118 -9.24 -1.51 8.51
N ALA A 119 -9.97 -1.42 7.38
CA ALA A 119 -10.54 -2.58 6.72
C ALA A 119 -9.45 -3.56 6.24
N ALA A 120 -8.35 -3.06 5.70
CA ALA A 120 -7.20 -3.86 5.27
C ALA A 120 -6.51 -4.56 6.46
N ALA A 121 -6.27 -3.85 7.57
CA ALA A 121 -5.69 -4.40 8.78
C ALA A 121 -6.57 -5.50 9.40
N VAL A 122 -7.90 -5.26 9.47
CA VAL A 122 -8.87 -6.26 9.95
C VAL A 122 -8.91 -7.48 9.02
N ALA A 123 -8.96 -7.28 7.70
CA ALA A 123 -8.93 -8.37 6.73
C ALA A 123 -7.66 -9.23 6.88
N ARG A 124 -6.48 -8.60 7.02
CA ARG A 124 -5.21 -9.30 7.26
C ARG A 124 -5.26 -10.10 8.57
N ALA A 125 -5.75 -9.51 9.65
CA ALA A 125 -5.88 -10.19 10.93
C ALA A 125 -6.78 -11.43 10.83
N LEU A 126 -7.91 -11.32 10.12
CA LEU A 126 -8.82 -12.45 9.91
C LEU A 126 -8.22 -13.54 9.02
N LEU A 127 -7.44 -13.19 8.00
CA LEU A 127 -6.71 -14.15 7.17
C LEU A 127 -5.64 -14.87 7.98
N ASP A 128 -4.87 -14.16 8.80
CA ASP A 128 -3.88 -14.76 9.70
C ASP A 128 -4.52 -15.70 10.71
N GLU A 129 -5.70 -15.36 11.24
CA GLU A 129 -6.46 -16.22 12.13
C GLU A 129 -6.96 -17.48 11.40
N ARG A 130 -7.48 -17.35 10.18
CA ARG A 130 -7.94 -18.49 9.36
C ARG A 130 -6.79 -19.45 9.05
N ALA A 131 -5.61 -18.93 8.75
CA ALA A 131 -4.41 -19.75 8.49
C ALA A 131 -3.95 -20.54 9.72
N ARG A 132 -4.29 -20.10 10.94
CA ARG A 132 -3.94 -20.75 12.21
C ARG A 132 -5.02 -21.72 12.73
N VAL A 133 -6.16 -21.85 12.04
CA VAL A 133 -7.24 -22.75 12.47
C VAL A 133 -6.75 -24.19 12.44
N GLY A 134 -6.78 -24.87 13.61
CA GLY A 134 -6.45 -26.28 13.75
C GLY A 134 -7.60 -27.19 13.33
N ARG A 135 -7.37 -28.51 13.40
CA ARG A 135 -8.39 -29.53 13.07
C ARG A 135 -9.54 -29.61 14.09
N SER A 136 -9.43 -28.96 15.24
CA SER A 136 -10.47 -28.94 16.28
C SER A 136 -11.63 -28.02 15.88
N PRO A 137 -12.89 -28.44 15.98
CA PRO A 137 -14.04 -27.56 15.76
C PRO A 137 -14.03 -26.31 16.66
N PHE A 138 -13.44 -26.45 17.86
CA PHE A 138 -13.30 -25.33 18.82
C PHE A 138 -12.21 -24.29 18.44
N SER A 139 -11.41 -24.58 17.43
CA SER A 139 -10.41 -23.61 16.92
C SER A 139 -11.00 -22.63 15.90
N GLN A 140 -12.24 -22.84 15.45
CA GLN A 140 -12.90 -21.96 14.50
C GLN A 140 -13.24 -20.62 15.16
N ARG A 141 -12.92 -19.54 14.47
CA ARG A 141 -13.20 -18.15 14.90
C ARG A 141 -14.17 -17.48 13.95
N ASP A 142 -15.23 -18.22 13.56
CA ASP A 142 -16.26 -17.79 12.63
C ASP A 142 -17.32 -16.88 13.26
N GLY A 143 -17.22 -16.63 14.57
CA GLY A 143 -18.18 -15.83 15.32
C GLY A 143 -19.50 -16.55 15.59
N TRP A 144 -19.56 -17.88 15.40
CA TRP A 144 -20.78 -18.64 15.66
C TRP A 144 -21.25 -18.52 17.12
N ARG A 145 -22.52 -18.22 17.29
CA ARG A 145 -23.26 -18.26 18.58
C ARG A 145 -24.66 -18.73 18.35
N SER A 146 -25.22 -19.42 19.34
CA SER A 146 -26.61 -19.88 19.31
C SER A 146 -27.61 -18.70 19.35
N HIS A 147 -27.23 -17.59 19.95
CA HIS A 147 -28.08 -16.38 20.06
C HIS A 147 -27.22 -15.11 19.97
N GLY A 148 -27.75 -14.08 19.27
CA GLY A 148 -27.17 -12.75 19.17
C GLY A 148 -26.04 -12.62 18.14
N VAL A 149 -25.62 -11.41 17.91
CA VAL A 149 -24.54 -11.03 16.99
C VAL A 149 -23.24 -10.92 17.76
N VAL A 150 -22.18 -11.57 17.27
CA VAL A 150 -20.84 -11.39 17.83
C VAL A 150 -20.26 -10.08 17.33
N THR A 151 -19.81 -9.26 18.26
CA THR A 151 -19.07 -8.04 17.95
C THR A 151 -17.65 -8.15 18.49
N ARG A 152 -16.67 -7.95 17.62
CA ARG A 152 -15.26 -7.80 17.99
C ARG A 152 -14.86 -6.35 17.88
N ARG A 153 -14.06 -5.90 18.82
CA ARG A 153 -13.47 -4.56 18.81
C ARG A 153 -11.97 -4.66 18.52
N PHE A 154 -11.52 -3.90 17.55
CA PHE A 154 -10.12 -3.68 17.28
C PHE A 154 -9.77 -2.25 17.70
N ALA A 155 -8.67 -2.08 18.44
CA ALA A 155 -8.07 -0.80 18.69
C ALA A 155 -7.03 -0.54 17.59
N VAL A 156 -7.23 0.50 16.82
CA VAL A 156 -6.36 0.88 15.70
C VAL A 156 -5.84 2.28 15.96
N GLU A 157 -4.54 2.46 15.90
CA GLU A 157 -3.94 3.79 15.86
C GLU A 157 -3.66 4.15 14.39
N PHE A 158 -4.12 5.31 13.95
CA PHE A 158 -3.94 5.80 12.60
C PHE A 158 -3.42 7.24 12.64
N HIS A 159 -2.21 7.45 12.13
CA HIS A 159 -1.51 8.74 12.21
C HIS A 159 -1.39 9.31 13.64
N GLY A 160 -1.20 8.44 14.63
CA GLY A 160 -1.06 8.82 16.03
C GLY A 160 -2.38 9.00 16.80
N GLU A 161 -3.54 8.84 16.11
CA GLU A 161 -4.85 8.96 16.73
C GLU A 161 -5.49 7.58 16.94
N PRO A 162 -6.02 7.29 18.15
CA PRO A 162 -6.66 6.02 18.45
C PRO A 162 -8.08 5.96 17.90
N HIS A 163 -8.41 4.88 17.21
CA HIS A 163 -9.74 4.62 16.65
C HIS A 163 -10.27 3.26 17.08
N ALA A 164 -11.56 3.20 17.43
CA ALA A 164 -12.26 1.94 17.66
C ALA A 164 -12.87 1.44 16.35
N VAL A 165 -12.55 0.21 16.00
CA VAL A 165 -13.09 -0.46 14.82
C VAL A 165 -13.93 -1.66 15.32
N LEU A 166 -15.18 -1.72 14.89
CA LEU A 166 -16.12 -2.76 15.32
C LEU A 166 -16.43 -3.71 14.16
N LEU A 167 -16.18 -4.97 14.35
CA LEU A 167 -16.53 -6.03 13.41
C LEU A 167 -17.68 -6.86 13.99
N ARG A 168 -18.80 -6.92 13.26
CA ARG A 168 -19.98 -7.70 13.60
C ARG A 168 -20.11 -8.89 12.66
N TYR A 169 -20.28 -10.07 13.21
CA TYR A 169 -20.57 -11.30 12.48
C TYR A 169 -22.09 -11.44 12.37
N LEU A 170 -22.63 -11.24 11.18
CA LEU A 170 -24.07 -11.31 10.94
C LEU A 170 -24.53 -12.76 10.79
N HIS A 171 -25.83 -13.01 10.96
CA HIS A 171 -26.40 -14.38 10.91
C HIS A 171 -26.31 -15.03 9.53
N ASP A 172 -26.24 -14.23 8.47
CA ASP A 172 -26.06 -14.69 7.09
C ASP A 172 -24.58 -14.98 6.74
N GLY A 173 -23.69 -14.87 7.73
CA GLY A 173 -22.25 -15.05 7.55
C GLY A 173 -21.52 -13.82 7.04
N ALA A 174 -22.24 -12.72 6.76
CA ALA A 174 -21.60 -11.47 6.34
C ALA A 174 -20.86 -10.80 7.50
N LEU A 175 -19.80 -10.08 7.16
CA LEU A 175 -18.99 -9.29 8.08
C LEU A 175 -19.36 -7.82 7.93
N GLN A 176 -19.93 -7.24 8.95
CA GLN A 176 -20.20 -5.79 8.99
C GLN A 176 -19.07 -5.10 9.75
N LEU A 177 -18.39 -4.18 9.10
CA LEU A 177 -17.33 -3.38 9.71
C LEU A 177 -17.81 -1.95 9.90
N GLN A 178 -17.51 -1.40 11.08
CA GLN A 178 -17.72 0.01 11.40
C GLN A 178 -16.39 0.65 11.77
N VAL A 179 -16.05 1.73 11.08
CA VAL A 179 -14.82 2.53 11.28
C VAL A 179 -15.24 3.99 11.38
N GLY A 180 -15.22 4.55 12.60
CA GLY A 180 -15.82 5.87 12.84
C GLY A 180 -17.27 5.90 12.40
N ASP A 181 -17.62 6.86 11.53
CA ASP A 181 -18.97 7.03 10.98
C ASP A 181 -19.25 6.15 9.75
N THR A 182 -18.22 5.48 9.21
CA THR A 182 -18.36 4.60 8.06
C THR A 182 -18.74 3.20 8.48
N THR A 183 -19.86 2.70 7.97
CA THR A 183 -20.32 1.32 8.22
C THR A 183 -20.60 0.65 6.88
N GLY A 184 -20.17 -0.60 6.71
CA GLY A 184 -20.40 -1.36 5.49
C GLY A 184 -20.10 -2.84 5.65
N VAL A 185 -20.46 -3.62 4.62
CA VAL A 185 -20.07 -5.02 4.53
C VAL A 185 -18.59 -5.09 4.14
N LEU A 186 -17.82 -5.86 4.88
CA LEU A 186 -16.43 -6.16 4.59
C LEU A 186 -16.37 -7.49 3.83
N GLN A 187 -15.87 -7.46 2.61
CA GLN A 187 -15.54 -8.64 1.82
C GLN A 187 -14.06 -8.62 1.47
N PHE A 188 -13.42 -9.77 1.56
CA PHE A 188 -12.00 -9.89 1.22
C PHE A 188 -11.64 -11.32 0.85
N SER A 189 -10.65 -11.45 -0.03
CA SER A 189 -10.03 -12.71 -0.39
C SER A 189 -8.53 -12.52 -0.60
N GLU A 190 -7.75 -13.51 -0.19
CA GLU A 190 -6.32 -13.53 -0.48
C GLU A 190 -6.13 -13.94 -1.94
N VAL A 191 -5.33 -13.16 -2.66
CA VAL A 191 -5.03 -13.38 -4.08
C VAL A 191 -3.55 -13.22 -4.33
N ALA A 192 -3.08 -13.63 -5.50
CA ALA A 192 -1.70 -13.39 -5.88
C ALA A 192 -1.37 -11.89 -5.82
N GLY A 193 -0.42 -11.51 -4.97
CA GLY A 193 0.03 -10.13 -4.80
C GLY A 193 -0.69 -9.32 -3.71
N GLY A 194 -1.63 -9.89 -2.95
CA GLY A 194 -2.25 -9.16 -1.83
C GLY A 194 -3.64 -9.64 -1.44
N ILE A 195 -4.46 -8.71 -1.04
CA ILE A 195 -5.85 -8.92 -0.62
C ILE A 195 -6.76 -8.13 -1.54
N ASP A 196 -7.68 -8.80 -2.22
CA ASP A 196 -8.80 -8.16 -2.89
C ASP A 196 -9.81 -7.77 -1.83
N LEU A 197 -9.95 -6.48 -1.57
CA LEU A 197 -10.71 -5.90 -0.47
C LEU A 197 -11.88 -5.08 -1.00
N GLN A 198 -13.08 -5.34 -0.48
CA GLN A 198 -14.26 -4.52 -0.74
C GLN A 198 -14.84 -4.02 0.58
N PHE A 199 -14.95 -2.70 0.72
CA PHE A 199 -15.54 -2.03 1.88
C PHE A 199 -16.10 -0.67 1.50
N ALA A 200 -17.26 -0.30 2.07
CA ALA A 200 -17.92 1.00 1.88
C ALA A 200 -18.08 1.43 0.41
N GLY A 201 -18.43 0.49 -0.46
CA GLY A 201 -18.63 0.75 -1.90
C GLY A 201 -17.35 0.83 -2.73
N GLN A 202 -16.19 0.70 -2.13
CA GLN A 202 -14.90 0.66 -2.81
C GLN A 202 -14.37 -0.77 -2.86
N ARG A 203 -13.78 -1.15 -4.00
CA ARG A 203 -13.04 -2.39 -4.17
C ARG A 203 -11.64 -2.08 -4.63
N GLN A 204 -10.65 -2.57 -3.89
CA GLN A 204 -9.24 -2.31 -4.16
C GLN A 204 -8.37 -3.52 -3.83
N MET A 205 -7.29 -3.66 -4.60
CA MET A 205 -6.19 -4.54 -4.23
C MET A 205 -5.32 -3.83 -3.20
N VAL A 206 -5.15 -4.45 -2.05
CA VAL A 206 -4.29 -3.93 -0.99
C VAL A 206 -3.22 -4.94 -0.61
N GLN A 207 -2.04 -4.46 -0.26
CA GLN A 207 -1.00 -5.26 0.35
C GLN A 207 -0.80 -4.77 1.78
N VAL A 208 -0.77 -5.70 2.72
CA VAL A 208 -0.54 -5.38 4.13
C VAL A 208 0.75 -6.03 4.57
N TRP A 209 1.69 -5.21 4.96
CA TRP A 209 2.96 -5.66 5.53
C TRP A 209 2.98 -5.38 7.02
N ARG A 210 3.11 -6.44 7.83
CA ARG A 210 3.14 -6.33 9.29
C ARG A 210 4.57 -6.26 9.81
N GLN A 211 4.84 -5.23 10.61
CA GLN A 211 6.08 -5.06 11.35
C GLN A 211 5.77 -4.90 12.84
N GLY A 212 5.97 -5.96 13.62
CA GLY A 212 5.54 -5.95 15.01
C GLY A 212 4.03 -5.74 15.14
N GLU A 213 3.62 -4.67 15.79
CA GLU A 213 2.21 -4.27 15.95
C GLU A 213 1.73 -3.29 14.87
N THR A 214 2.61 -2.87 13.96
CA THR A 214 2.28 -1.90 12.90
C THR A 214 1.97 -2.61 11.59
N ASP A 215 0.85 -2.29 10.99
CA ASP A 215 0.46 -2.71 9.65
C ASP A 215 0.70 -1.56 8.66
N HIS A 216 1.53 -1.79 7.65
CA HIS A 216 1.74 -0.88 6.53
C HIS A 216 0.85 -1.31 5.38
N VAL A 217 -0.07 -0.43 4.98
CA VAL A 217 -1.05 -0.71 3.93
C VAL A 217 -0.65 0.00 2.65
N PHE A 218 -0.51 -0.76 1.58
CA PHE A 218 -0.24 -0.25 0.24
C PHE A 218 -1.44 -0.52 -0.66
N CYS A 219 -1.84 0.46 -1.45
CA CYS A 219 -2.85 0.31 -2.49
C CYS A 219 -2.47 1.12 -3.73
N ALA A 220 -3.25 1.02 -4.81
CA ALA A 220 -2.98 1.75 -6.05
C ALA A 220 -3.04 3.29 -5.89
N LEU A 221 -3.67 3.77 -4.84
CA LEU A 221 -3.80 5.21 -4.54
C LEU A 221 -2.60 5.78 -3.77
N GLY A 222 -1.78 4.93 -3.12
CA GLY A 222 -0.63 5.40 -2.33
C GLY A 222 0.04 4.30 -1.53
#